data_3fc84d1768febad96855ea9c60a755d8
#
_entry.id   3fc84d1768febad96855ea9c60a755d8
#
_cell.length_a   1.000
_cell.length_b   1.000
_cell.length_c   1.000
_cell.angle_alpha   90.00
_cell.angle_beta   90.00
_cell.angle_gamma   90.00
#
_symmetry.space_group_name_H-M   'P 1'
#
loop_
_entity.id
_entity.type
_entity.pdbx_description
1 polymer ?
#
loop_
_entity_poly.entity_id
_entity_poly.type
_entity_poly.pdbx_seq_one_letter_code
_entity_poly.pdbx_strand_id
1 'polypeptide(L)'
;MTFSPSLVWRALGVMTACLVVTGCALLSPAPKVSVQKAVLTEVPEELPQRTSGEDTVLVFPPKAVPLYDTTQMAYSTQPHEVAYFSEREWGEKPSQMLYPLLVRTLENTHAFRAVLIEPFPGRYTYALRAEIVELIQDFRSDSAELVLSLRFQLTDYGAKTVISTKEISVREPMRERNSYAGVMAANEATAKVLQQMARYVLQATAAPAE
;
A
#
# COMPACT_ATOMS: atom_id res chain seq x y z
N MET A 1 -56.26 0.93 59.57
CA MET A 1 -55.99 0.92 58.10
C MET A 1 -55.15 -0.32 57.80
N THR A 2 -55.77 -1.39 57.39
CA THR A 2 -55.12 -2.65 57.13
C THR A 2 -54.71 -2.72 55.65
N PHE A 3 -53.40 -2.62 55.39
CA PHE A 3 -52.90 -2.78 54.03
C PHE A 3 -52.99 -4.30 53.64
N SER A 4 -53.70 -4.56 52.55
CA SER A 4 -53.85 -5.92 52.04
C SER A 4 -52.51 -6.46 51.48
N PRO A 5 -51.97 -7.60 51.99
CA PRO A 5 -50.67 -8.15 51.58
C PRO A 5 -50.62 -8.50 50.09
N SER A 6 -51.75 -8.69 49.43
CA SER A 6 -51.86 -9.01 47.99
C SER A 6 -51.42 -7.86 47.06
N LEU A 7 -51.52 -6.60 47.52
CA LEU A 7 -51.11 -5.42 46.74
C LEU A 7 -49.59 -5.26 46.70
N VAL A 8 -48.91 -5.58 47.78
CA VAL A 8 -47.44 -5.49 47.90
C VAL A 8 -46.74 -6.54 47.02
N TRP A 9 -47.28 -7.73 46.99
CA TRP A 9 -46.71 -8.81 46.16
C TRP A 9 -46.92 -8.56 44.66
N ARG A 10 -48.03 -7.96 44.25
CA ARG A 10 -48.29 -7.57 42.85
C ARG A 10 -47.35 -6.41 42.40
N ALA A 11 -47.12 -5.43 43.26
CA ALA A 11 -46.16 -4.34 42.98
C ALA A 11 -44.72 -4.84 42.87
N LEU A 12 -44.30 -5.79 43.72
CA LEU A 12 -42.96 -6.38 43.70
C LEU A 12 -42.74 -7.22 42.42
N GLY A 13 -43.76 -8.00 41.98
CA GLY A 13 -43.69 -8.78 40.74
C GLY A 13 -43.55 -7.93 39.48
N VAL A 14 -44.30 -6.81 39.40
CA VAL A 14 -44.17 -5.89 38.25
C VAL A 14 -42.83 -5.16 38.21
N MET A 15 -42.28 -4.80 39.37
CA MET A 15 -40.97 -4.12 39.45
C MET A 15 -39.83 -5.06 39.05
N THR A 16 -39.90 -6.35 39.41
CA THR A 16 -38.91 -7.36 39.01
C THR A 16 -39.00 -7.68 37.53
N ALA A 17 -40.19 -7.70 36.93
CA ALA A 17 -40.38 -7.93 35.50
C ALA A 17 -39.84 -6.78 34.63
N CYS A 18 -39.96 -5.54 35.08
CA CYS A 18 -39.38 -4.36 34.37
C CYS A 18 -37.85 -4.34 34.38
N LEU A 19 -37.19 -4.86 35.44
CA LEU A 19 -35.72 -4.90 35.51
C LEU A 19 -35.09 -5.90 34.57
N VAL A 20 -35.82 -6.96 34.20
CA VAL A 20 -35.30 -8.01 33.28
C VAL A 20 -35.34 -7.56 31.82
N VAL A 21 -36.25 -6.67 31.44
CA VAL A 21 -36.40 -6.23 30.04
C VAL A 21 -35.36 -5.18 29.65
N THR A 22 -34.80 -4.42 30.58
CA THR A 22 -33.78 -3.39 30.31
C THR A 22 -32.36 -3.99 30.13
N GLY A 23 -32.12 -5.22 30.53
CA GLY A 23 -30.80 -5.89 30.40
C GLY A 23 -30.42 -6.33 28.99
N CYS A 24 -31.39 -6.54 28.09
CA CYS A 24 -31.10 -7.06 26.75
C CYS A 24 -30.58 -6.01 25.75
N ALA A 25 -30.74 -4.70 26.03
CA ALA A 25 -30.26 -3.65 25.16
C ALA A 25 -28.74 -3.42 25.25
N LEU A 26 -28.10 -3.88 26.34
CA LEU A 26 -26.65 -3.74 26.57
C LEU A 26 -25.83 -4.84 25.88
N LEU A 27 -26.48 -5.86 25.33
CA LEU A 27 -25.86 -6.99 24.62
C LEU A 27 -25.95 -6.88 23.10
N SER A 28 -26.35 -5.73 22.56
CA SER A 28 -26.31 -5.54 21.11
C SER A 28 -24.87 -5.64 20.63
N PRO A 29 -24.54 -6.57 19.69
CA PRO A 29 -23.19 -6.64 19.14
C PRO A 29 -22.85 -5.30 18.52
N ALA A 30 -21.63 -4.82 18.77
CA ALA A 30 -21.12 -3.62 18.13
C ALA A 30 -21.31 -3.72 16.61
N PRO A 31 -21.74 -2.66 15.92
CA PRO A 31 -21.91 -2.67 14.48
C PRO A 31 -20.59 -3.14 13.84
N LYS A 32 -20.66 -4.16 13.00
CA LYS A 32 -19.49 -4.63 12.24
C LYS A 32 -19.03 -3.48 11.35
N VAL A 33 -17.91 -2.87 11.66
CA VAL A 33 -17.27 -1.90 10.78
C VAL A 33 -16.90 -2.65 9.50
N SER A 34 -17.51 -2.28 8.39
CA SER A 34 -17.15 -2.81 7.08
C SER A 34 -15.80 -2.24 6.69
N VAL A 35 -14.75 -3.06 6.71
CA VAL A 35 -13.43 -2.66 6.26
C VAL A 35 -13.45 -2.48 4.73
N GLN A 36 -13.11 -1.28 4.28
CA GLN A 36 -13.05 -0.95 2.86
C GLN A 36 -11.68 -1.33 2.30
N LYS A 37 -11.68 -2.00 1.13
CA LYS A 37 -10.46 -2.39 0.43
C LYS A 37 -10.07 -1.34 -0.60
N ALA A 38 -8.80 -0.95 -0.60
CA ALA A 38 -8.23 -0.02 -1.57
C ALA A 38 -7.15 -0.69 -2.40
N VAL A 39 -6.89 -0.16 -3.59
CA VAL A 39 -5.94 -0.74 -4.54
C VAL A 39 -5.00 0.33 -5.11
N LEU A 40 -3.80 -0.10 -5.51
CA LEU A 40 -2.88 0.66 -6.34
C LEU A 40 -3.10 0.24 -7.80
N THR A 41 -3.41 1.19 -8.67
CA THR A 41 -3.75 0.94 -10.07
C THR A 41 -3.06 1.87 -11.05
N GLU A 42 -2.54 3.00 -10.55
CA GLU A 42 -2.02 4.06 -11.41
C GLU A 42 -0.64 3.72 -11.96
N VAL A 43 -0.51 3.92 -13.27
CA VAL A 43 0.76 3.90 -13.99
C VAL A 43 1.01 5.29 -14.58
N PRO A 44 2.27 5.68 -14.80
CA PRO A 44 2.57 6.99 -15.37
C PRO A 44 2.02 7.11 -16.79
N GLU A 45 1.39 8.25 -17.10
CA GLU A 45 0.90 8.58 -18.44
C GLU A 45 2.06 8.92 -19.38
N GLU A 46 3.05 9.64 -18.88
CA GLU A 46 4.24 10.04 -19.63
C GLU A 46 5.46 9.22 -19.20
N LEU A 47 6.05 8.51 -20.15
CA LEU A 47 7.23 7.70 -19.95
C LEU A 47 8.34 8.05 -20.94
N PRO A 48 9.61 7.96 -20.53
CA PRO A 48 10.70 8.02 -21.49
C PRO A 48 10.58 6.83 -22.45
N GLN A 49 10.70 7.12 -23.72
CA GLN A 49 10.67 6.11 -24.78
C GLN A 49 12.08 5.86 -25.29
N ARG A 50 12.39 4.62 -25.62
CA ARG A 50 13.62 4.24 -26.30
C ARG A 50 13.29 3.19 -27.35
N THR A 51 13.92 3.28 -28.52
CA THR A 51 13.82 2.22 -29.53
C THR A 51 14.26 0.90 -28.91
N SER A 52 13.46 -0.13 -29.06
CA SER A 52 13.72 -1.45 -28.50
C SER A 52 15.08 -1.99 -28.98
N GLY A 53 15.93 -2.36 -28.02
CA GLY A 53 17.17 -3.10 -28.26
C GLY A 53 16.94 -4.62 -28.14
N GLU A 54 18.04 -5.38 -28.18
CA GLU A 54 18.02 -6.84 -27.98
C GLU A 54 17.93 -7.23 -26.48
N ASP A 55 18.06 -6.27 -25.59
CA ASP A 55 18.10 -6.49 -24.15
C ASP A 55 16.75 -6.92 -23.58
N THR A 56 16.81 -7.73 -22.55
CA THR A 56 15.66 -8.17 -21.77
C THR A 56 15.84 -7.79 -20.30
N VAL A 57 14.76 -7.49 -19.62
CA VAL A 57 14.78 -7.21 -18.18
C VAL A 57 13.84 -8.15 -17.43
N LEU A 58 14.37 -8.87 -16.43
CA LEU A 58 13.57 -9.66 -15.50
C LEU A 58 13.20 -8.80 -14.29
N VAL A 59 11.90 -8.63 -14.07
CA VAL A 59 11.37 -7.95 -12.88
C VAL A 59 11.05 -9.00 -11.82
N PHE A 60 11.71 -8.89 -10.67
CA PHE A 60 11.42 -9.73 -9.52
C PHE A 60 10.20 -9.22 -8.76
N PRO A 61 9.42 -10.12 -8.11
CA PRO A 61 8.37 -9.69 -7.19
C PRO A 61 8.93 -8.72 -6.14
N PRO A 62 8.34 -7.54 -5.99
CA PRO A 62 8.80 -6.57 -5.00
C PRO A 62 8.70 -7.10 -3.59
N LYS A 63 9.59 -6.62 -2.72
CA LYS A 63 9.54 -6.84 -1.28
C LYS A 63 9.07 -5.58 -0.58
N ALA A 64 8.76 -5.69 0.70
CA ALA A 64 8.54 -4.56 1.59
C ALA A 64 9.25 -4.82 2.91
N VAL A 65 9.70 -3.75 3.58
CA VAL A 65 10.15 -3.89 4.97
C VAL A 65 8.99 -4.35 5.85
N PRO A 66 9.23 -5.08 6.94
CA PRO A 66 8.16 -5.74 7.72
C PRO A 66 7.02 -4.82 8.13
N LEU A 67 7.30 -3.55 8.41
CA LEU A 67 6.31 -2.55 8.81
C LEU A 67 5.25 -2.31 7.71
N TYR A 68 5.60 -2.47 6.45
CA TYR A 68 4.72 -2.26 5.28
C TYR A 68 4.41 -3.54 4.51
N ASP A 69 4.89 -4.72 4.96
CA ASP A 69 4.56 -6.03 4.39
C ASP A 69 3.22 -6.57 4.94
N THR A 70 2.20 -5.75 4.89
CA THR A 70 0.86 -5.99 5.43
C THR A 70 -0.21 -5.35 4.55
N THR A 71 -1.47 -5.79 4.67
CA THR A 71 -2.62 -5.12 4.06
C THR A 71 -3.10 -3.92 4.86
N GLN A 72 -2.61 -3.71 6.08
CA GLN A 72 -2.98 -2.55 6.88
C GLN A 72 -2.38 -1.26 6.31
N MET A 73 -3.13 -0.18 6.33
CA MET A 73 -2.66 1.14 5.92
C MET A 73 -2.02 1.86 7.09
N ALA A 74 -0.71 2.12 6.98
CA ALA A 74 0.05 2.81 7.99
C ALA A 74 -0.19 4.32 7.98
N TYR A 75 -0.25 4.92 9.16
CA TYR A 75 -0.22 6.37 9.35
C TYR A 75 0.60 6.76 10.58
N SER A 76 1.03 8.02 10.64
CA SER A 76 1.74 8.59 11.78
C SER A 76 1.17 9.96 12.14
N THR A 77 0.95 10.20 13.43
CA THR A 77 0.54 11.49 13.98
C THR A 77 1.61 12.09 14.88
N GLN A 78 2.62 11.29 15.27
CA GLN A 78 3.71 11.71 16.15
C GLN A 78 5.04 11.11 15.67
N PRO A 79 6.17 11.75 15.96
CA PRO A 79 7.49 11.18 15.67
C PRO A 79 7.67 9.81 16.33
N HIS A 80 8.30 8.88 15.60
CA HIS A 80 8.65 7.53 16.08
C HIS A 80 7.46 6.59 16.37
N GLU A 81 6.23 6.96 15.97
CA GLU A 81 5.05 6.13 16.11
C GLU A 81 4.40 5.84 14.77
N VAL A 82 3.94 4.61 14.61
CA VAL A 82 3.14 4.17 13.46
C VAL A 82 1.90 3.46 13.98
N ALA A 83 0.76 3.84 13.43
CA ALA A 83 -0.52 3.18 13.68
C ALA A 83 -1.14 2.72 12.35
N TYR A 84 -2.22 1.94 12.43
CA TYR A 84 -2.91 1.43 11.26
C TYR A 84 -4.39 1.79 11.33
N PHE A 85 -4.97 2.14 10.16
CA PHE A 85 -6.40 2.38 10.06
C PHE A 85 -7.20 1.09 10.31
N SER A 86 -8.33 1.22 11.01
CA SER A 86 -9.23 0.12 11.30
C SER A 86 -10.37 -0.04 10.28
N GLU A 87 -10.67 1.02 9.54
CA GLU A 87 -11.82 1.13 8.64
C GLU A 87 -11.48 0.87 7.16
N ARG A 88 -10.18 0.94 6.82
CA ARG A 88 -9.69 0.78 5.46
C ARG A 88 -8.35 0.06 5.45
N GLU A 89 -8.19 -0.84 4.49
CA GLU A 89 -6.96 -1.55 4.25
C GLU A 89 -6.70 -1.72 2.75
N TRP A 90 -5.49 -2.11 2.39
CA TRP A 90 -5.15 -2.50 1.03
C TRP A 90 -5.86 -3.80 0.65
N GLY A 91 -6.26 -3.94 -0.61
CA GLY A 91 -6.89 -5.16 -1.15
C GLY A 91 -5.97 -6.37 -1.08
N GLU A 92 -4.69 -6.12 -1.36
CA GLU A 92 -3.57 -7.05 -1.24
C GLU A 92 -2.40 -6.32 -0.59
N LYS A 93 -1.30 -7.01 -0.26
CA LYS A 93 -0.08 -6.33 0.19
C LYS A 93 0.40 -5.35 -0.88
N PRO A 94 0.86 -4.15 -0.50
CA PRO A 94 1.32 -3.15 -1.47
C PRO A 94 2.37 -3.67 -2.44
N SER A 95 3.28 -4.54 -1.99
CA SER A 95 4.28 -5.19 -2.85
C SER A 95 3.65 -6.04 -3.95
N GLN A 96 2.55 -6.73 -3.67
CA GLN A 96 1.82 -7.55 -4.66
C GLN A 96 1.10 -6.68 -5.69
N MET A 97 0.45 -5.59 -5.25
CA MET A 97 -0.22 -4.65 -6.16
C MET A 97 0.78 -3.88 -7.02
N LEU A 98 1.96 -3.55 -6.49
CA LEU A 98 3.01 -2.82 -7.20
C LEU A 98 3.64 -3.65 -8.33
N TYR A 99 3.70 -4.98 -8.20
CA TYR A 99 4.38 -5.86 -9.16
C TYR A 99 3.89 -5.69 -10.61
N PRO A 100 2.60 -5.84 -10.91
CA PRO A 100 2.09 -5.64 -12.26
C PRO A 100 2.28 -4.20 -12.77
N LEU A 101 2.29 -3.20 -11.89
CA LEU A 101 2.51 -1.81 -12.28
C LEU A 101 3.96 -1.56 -12.71
N LEU A 102 4.95 -2.18 -12.03
CA LEU A 102 6.35 -2.15 -12.43
C LEU A 102 6.55 -2.75 -13.81
N VAL A 103 5.99 -3.93 -14.05
CA VAL A 103 6.08 -4.64 -15.33
C VAL A 103 5.48 -3.78 -16.45
N ARG A 104 4.24 -3.34 -16.29
CA ARG A 104 3.54 -2.49 -17.27
C ARG A 104 4.30 -1.19 -17.55
N THR A 105 4.87 -0.58 -16.53
CA THR A 105 5.63 0.67 -16.71
C THR A 105 6.85 0.44 -17.60
N LEU A 106 7.60 -0.64 -17.39
CA LEU A 106 8.77 -0.95 -18.23
C LEU A 106 8.37 -1.39 -19.65
N GLU A 107 7.29 -2.16 -19.81
CA GLU A 107 6.74 -2.51 -21.12
C GLU A 107 6.38 -1.26 -21.92
N ASN A 108 5.71 -0.32 -21.29
CA ASN A 108 5.29 0.94 -21.90
C ASN A 108 6.45 1.87 -22.29
N THR A 109 7.70 1.62 -21.85
CA THR A 109 8.88 2.36 -22.33
C THR A 109 9.34 1.92 -23.70
N HIS A 110 8.91 0.75 -24.17
CA HIS A 110 9.37 0.10 -25.39
C HIS A 110 10.90 -0.06 -25.52
N ALA A 111 11.63 0.02 -24.39
CA ALA A 111 13.09 0.04 -24.37
C ALA A 111 13.72 -1.37 -24.47
N PHE A 112 12.98 -2.38 -24.08
CA PHE A 112 13.44 -3.76 -24.01
C PHE A 112 12.76 -4.65 -25.03
N ARG A 113 13.47 -5.65 -25.54
CA ARG A 113 12.88 -6.70 -26.38
C ARG A 113 11.75 -7.44 -25.64
N ALA A 114 11.95 -7.67 -24.34
CA ALA A 114 10.94 -8.26 -23.48
C ALA A 114 11.16 -7.84 -22.03
N VAL A 115 10.06 -7.61 -21.32
CA VAL A 115 9.99 -7.51 -19.87
C VAL A 115 9.52 -8.87 -19.36
N LEU A 116 10.31 -9.50 -18.51
CA LEU A 116 10.12 -10.88 -18.05
C LEU A 116 9.68 -10.86 -16.57
N ILE A 117 8.94 -11.87 -16.16
CA ILE A 117 8.45 -12.06 -14.78
C ILE A 117 8.89 -13.42 -14.24
N GLU A 118 9.04 -13.57 -12.92
CA GLU A 118 9.29 -14.86 -12.28
C GLU A 118 8.02 -15.75 -12.24
N PRO A 119 8.20 -17.10 -12.38
CA PRO A 119 9.45 -17.81 -12.64
C PRO A 119 9.83 -17.79 -14.14
N PHE A 120 11.08 -17.49 -14.44
CA PHE A 120 11.63 -17.52 -15.79
C PHE A 120 12.92 -18.33 -15.84
N PRO A 121 12.94 -19.49 -16.49
CA PRO A 121 14.11 -20.40 -16.51
C PRO A 121 15.17 -20.01 -17.55
N GLY A 122 14.92 -19.01 -18.40
CA GLY A 122 15.78 -18.60 -19.50
C GLY A 122 16.86 -17.60 -19.08
N ARG A 123 17.58 -17.10 -20.09
CA ARG A 123 18.57 -16.03 -19.92
C ARG A 123 17.91 -14.67 -20.10
N TYR A 124 18.37 -13.69 -19.36
CA TYR A 124 17.97 -12.29 -19.47
C TYR A 124 19.21 -11.38 -19.33
N THR A 125 19.11 -10.15 -19.83
CA THR A 125 20.24 -9.20 -19.77
C THR A 125 20.31 -8.55 -18.40
N TYR A 126 19.19 -7.97 -17.95
CA TYR A 126 19.11 -7.23 -16.70
C TYR A 126 18.10 -7.82 -15.74
N ALA A 127 18.33 -7.61 -14.46
CA ALA A 127 17.40 -7.93 -13.37
C ALA A 127 17.06 -6.67 -12.58
N LEU A 128 15.76 -6.39 -12.39
CA LEU A 128 15.26 -5.33 -11.52
C LEU A 128 14.63 -5.91 -10.26
N ARG A 129 15.14 -5.50 -9.10
CA ARG A 129 14.53 -5.74 -7.78
C ARG A 129 14.01 -4.44 -7.23
N ALA A 130 12.86 -4.51 -6.55
CA ALA A 130 12.25 -3.38 -5.88
C ALA A 130 11.91 -3.74 -4.42
N GLU A 131 12.02 -2.76 -3.53
CA GLU A 131 11.66 -2.88 -2.12
C GLU A 131 10.90 -1.64 -1.68
N ILE A 132 9.72 -1.81 -1.08
CA ILE A 132 9.00 -0.72 -0.41
C ILE A 132 9.71 -0.46 0.91
N VAL A 133 10.34 0.70 1.03
CA VAL A 133 11.03 1.17 2.23
C VAL A 133 10.08 1.92 3.14
N GLU A 134 9.17 2.71 2.54
CA GLU A 134 8.18 3.49 3.25
C GLU A 134 6.88 3.61 2.42
N LEU A 135 5.74 3.44 3.09
CA LEU A 135 4.40 3.72 2.55
C LEU A 135 3.49 4.13 3.70
N ILE A 136 3.43 5.42 3.98
CA ILE A 136 2.77 5.94 5.17
C ILE A 136 2.02 7.25 4.91
N GLN A 137 0.87 7.42 5.55
CA GLN A 137 0.16 8.69 5.61
C GLN A 137 0.69 9.50 6.78
N ASP A 138 1.35 10.61 6.49
CA ASP A 138 2.01 11.46 7.47
C ASP A 138 1.08 12.61 7.89
N PHE A 139 0.61 12.56 9.13
CA PHE A 139 -0.24 13.56 9.75
C PHE A 139 0.48 14.39 10.83
N ARG A 140 1.80 14.32 10.90
CA ARG A 140 2.60 15.02 11.93
C ARG A 140 2.62 16.53 11.78
N SER A 141 2.33 17.04 10.59
CA SER A 141 2.22 18.48 10.30
C SER A 141 0.77 18.86 9.97
N ASP A 142 0.49 20.15 9.85
CA ASP A 142 -0.82 20.65 9.45
C ASP A 142 -1.20 20.20 8.02
N SER A 143 -0.23 20.13 7.12
CA SER A 143 -0.39 19.52 5.80
C SER A 143 -0.19 18.02 5.90
N ALA A 144 -1.24 17.25 5.59
CA ALA A 144 -1.12 15.81 5.49
C ALA A 144 -0.47 15.40 4.16
N GLU A 145 0.44 14.45 4.21
CA GLU A 145 1.15 13.93 3.03
C GLU A 145 1.14 12.40 3.05
N LEU A 146 1.13 11.79 1.88
CA LEU A 146 1.55 10.41 1.72
C LEU A 146 3.04 10.37 1.38
N VAL A 147 3.79 9.52 2.05
CA VAL A 147 5.20 9.24 1.76
C VAL A 147 5.30 7.86 1.15
N LEU A 148 5.86 7.76 -0.06
CA LEU A 148 6.19 6.50 -0.72
C LEU A 148 7.67 6.51 -1.08
N SER A 149 8.44 5.57 -0.51
CA SER A 149 9.86 5.38 -0.82
C SER A 149 10.09 3.96 -1.31
N LEU A 150 10.64 3.84 -2.51
CA LEU A 150 11.00 2.56 -3.12
C LEU A 150 12.52 2.54 -3.38
N ARG A 151 13.15 1.42 -3.01
CA ARG A 151 14.54 1.12 -3.36
C ARG A 151 14.56 0.18 -4.55
N PHE A 152 15.31 0.55 -5.58
CA PHE A 152 15.51 -0.23 -6.80
C PHE A 152 16.97 -0.67 -6.90
N GLN A 153 17.19 -1.93 -7.26
CA GLN A 153 18.51 -2.48 -7.58
C GLN A 153 18.46 -3.04 -8.99
N LEU A 154 19.34 -2.54 -9.85
CA LEU A 154 19.55 -3.03 -11.20
C LEU A 154 20.84 -3.85 -11.27
N THR A 155 20.75 -5.03 -11.85
CA THR A 155 21.87 -5.98 -11.97
C THR A 155 22.04 -6.37 -13.43
N ASP A 156 23.28 -6.42 -13.91
CA ASP A 156 23.65 -7.11 -15.15
C ASP A 156 23.80 -8.59 -14.84
N TYR A 157 22.99 -9.43 -15.49
CA TYR A 157 22.99 -10.86 -15.24
C TYR A 157 24.19 -11.55 -15.92
N GLY A 158 24.63 -11.06 -17.09
CA GLY A 158 25.77 -11.60 -17.81
C GLY A 158 27.09 -11.36 -17.05
N ALA A 159 27.31 -10.14 -16.62
CA ALA A 159 28.47 -9.75 -15.81
C ALA A 159 28.36 -10.20 -14.35
N LYS A 160 27.17 -10.58 -13.87
CA LYS A 160 26.86 -10.91 -12.46
C LYS A 160 27.21 -9.78 -11.48
N THR A 161 27.04 -8.54 -11.92
CA THR A 161 27.35 -7.34 -11.14
C THR A 161 26.12 -6.48 -10.92
N VAL A 162 26.08 -5.81 -9.77
CA VAL A 162 25.08 -4.74 -9.53
C VAL A 162 25.53 -3.52 -10.29
N ILE A 163 24.72 -3.07 -11.25
CA ILE A 163 24.97 -1.84 -11.99
C ILE A 163 24.81 -0.64 -11.05
N SER A 164 23.67 -0.58 -10.36
CA SER A 164 23.42 0.48 -9.40
C SER A 164 22.24 0.15 -8.48
N THR A 165 22.15 0.89 -7.37
CA THR A 165 21.02 0.89 -6.45
C THR A 165 20.56 2.34 -6.28
N LYS A 166 19.24 2.58 -6.37
CA LYS A 166 18.65 3.90 -6.21
C LYS A 166 17.41 3.84 -5.35
N GLU A 167 17.32 4.73 -4.40
CA GLU A 167 16.09 4.99 -3.65
C GLU A 167 15.38 6.21 -4.24
N ILE A 168 14.09 6.06 -4.47
CA ILE A 168 13.20 7.11 -4.98
C ILE A 168 12.12 7.33 -3.95
N SER A 169 12.04 8.54 -3.44
CA SER A 169 11.04 8.95 -2.45
C SER A 169 10.16 10.06 -3.03
N VAL A 170 8.86 9.92 -2.88
CA VAL A 170 7.85 10.91 -3.26
C VAL A 170 7.01 11.24 -2.03
N ARG A 171 6.79 12.52 -1.79
CA ARG A 171 5.83 13.06 -0.84
C ARG A 171 4.68 13.66 -1.64
N GLU A 172 3.49 13.10 -1.44
CA GLU A 172 2.30 13.54 -2.17
C GLU A 172 1.32 14.20 -1.20
N PRO A 173 0.96 15.48 -1.42
CA PRO A 173 -0.01 16.16 -0.58
C PRO A 173 -1.36 15.46 -0.60
N MET A 174 -1.95 15.30 0.56
CA MET A 174 -3.30 14.75 0.70
C MET A 174 -4.31 15.90 0.77
N ARG A 175 -5.40 15.79 0.01
CA ARG A 175 -6.45 16.83 -0.02
C ARG A 175 -7.22 16.93 1.29
N GLU A 176 -7.29 15.84 2.05
CA GLU A 176 -7.97 15.72 3.32
C GLU A 176 -7.18 14.83 4.27
N ARG A 177 -7.42 14.98 5.57
CA ARG A 177 -6.76 14.17 6.61
C ARG A 177 -7.56 12.90 6.91
N ASN A 178 -7.70 12.02 5.91
CA ASN A 178 -8.41 10.76 6.07
C ASN A 178 -7.78 9.65 5.22
N SER A 179 -8.14 8.39 5.51
CA SER A 179 -7.59 7.21 4.85
C SER A 179 -7.86 7.16 3.35
N TYR A 180 -8.98 7.72 2.86
CA TYR A 180 -9.31 7.72 1.44
C TYR A 180 -8.45 8.72 0.64
N ALA A 181 -8.24 9.92 1.16
CA ALA A 181 -7.33 10.88 0.54
C ALA A 181 -5.90 10.31 0.47
N GLY A 182 -5.50 9.51 1.46
CA GLY A 182 -4.25 8.77 1.43
C GLY A 182 -4.18 7.72 0.31
N VAL A 183 -5.28 7.05 -0.01
CA VAL A 183 -5.34 6.13 -1.17
C VAL A 183 -5.14 6.87 -2.49
N MET A 184 -5.78 8.03 -2.65
CA MET A 184 -5.62 8.85 -3.86
C MET A 184 -4.16 9.31 -4.00
N ALA A 185 -3.59 9.86 -2.93
CA ALA A 185 -2.19 10.30 -2.92
C ALA A 185 -1.22 9.12 -3.14
N ALA A 186 -1.53 7.92 -2.66
CA ALA A 186 -0.71 6.73 -2.89
C ALA A 186 -0.68 6.32 -4.36
N ASN A 187 -1.79 6.42 -5.07
CA ASN A 187 -1.85 6.16 -6.50
C ASN A 187 -1.04 7.21 -7.28
N GLU A 188 -1.20 8.50 -6.97
CA GLU A 188 -0.43 9.59 -7.59
C GLU A 188 1.08 9.44 -7.31
N ALA A 189 1.47 9.15 -6.06
CA ALA A 189 2.85 8.90 -5.69
C ALA A 189 3.42 7.66 -6.41
N THR A 190 2.64 6.59 -6.55
CA THR A 190 3.03 5.38 -7.28
C THR A 190 3.36 5.71 -8.73
N ALA A 191 2.50 6.43 -9.44
CA ALA A 191 2.77 6.84 -10.83
C ALA A 191 4.07 7.66 -10.93
N LYS A 192 4.29 8.62 -10.00
CA LYS A 192 5.51 9.45 -9.97
C LYS A 192 6.78 8.64 -9.71
N VAL A 193 6.74 7.69 -8.77
CA VAL A 193 7.89 6.81 -8.47
C VAL A 193 8.18 5.90 -9.65
N LEU A 194 7.16 5.32 -10.28
CA LEU A 194 7.31 4.45 -11.46
C LEU A 194 7.88 5.21 -12.66
N GLN A 195 7.47 6.47 -12.88
CA GLN A 195 8.07 7.31 -13.92
C GLN A 195 9.57 7.56 -13.67
N GLN A 196 9.94 7.85 -12.42
CA GLN A 196 11.35 8.05 -12.06
C GLN A 196 12.15 6.74 -12.15
N MET A 197 11.55 5.61 -11.78
CA MET A 197 12.15 4.28 -11.95
C MET A 197 12.43 3.98 -13.43
N ALA A 198 11.48 4.23 -14.32
CA ALA A 198 11.67 4.03 -15.76
C ALA A 198 12.84 4.87 -16.29
N ARG A 199 12.91 6.16 -15.93
CA ARG A 199 14.07 7.02 -16.28
C ARG A 199 15.39 6.46 -15.76
N TYR A 200 15.42 6.02 -14.51
CA TYR A 200 16.59 5.43 -13.88
C TYR A 200 17.06 4.17 -14.61
N VAL A 201 16.15 3.24 -14.88
CA VAL A 201 16.47 1.99 -15.56
C VAL A 201 17.00 2.26 -16.98
N LEU A 202 16.34 3.12 -17.75
CA LEU A 202 16.76 3.45 -19.11
C LEU A 202 18.13 4.14 -19.14
N GLN A 203 18.41 5.04 -18.21
CA GLN A 203 19.71 5.69 -18.09
C GLN A 203 20.82 4.69 -17.74
N ALA A 204 20.57 3.84 -16.75
CA ALA A 204 21.57 2.86 -16.29
C ALA A 204 21.85 1.75 -17.31
N THR A 205 20.90 1.42 -18.19
CA THR A 205 21.07 0.43 -19.26
C THR A 205 21.52 1.05 -20.60
N ALA A 206 21.60 2.38 -20.71
CA ALA A 206 22.13 3.07 -21.88
C ALA A 206 23.65 3.33 -21.79
N ALA A 207 24.23 3.28 -20.58
CA ALA A 207 25.65 3.48 -20.39
C ALA A 207 26.41 2.25 -20.90
N PRO A 208 27.49 2.40 -21.68
CA PRO A 208 28.35 1.27 -22.02
C PRO A 208 28.92 0.69 -20.73
N ALA A 209 28.93 -0.64 -20.63
CA ALA A 209 29.69 -1.33 -19.58
C ALA A 209 31.16 -1.01 -19.80
N GLU A 210 31.79 -0.23 -18.89
CA GLU A 210 33.23 -0.01 -18.86
C GLU A 210 33.98 -1.26 -18.43
#